data_8d0a09cd9a70b8aed92e065d2108cbf0
#
_entry.id   8d0a09cd9a70b8aed92e065d2108cbf0
#
_cell.length_a   1.000
_cell.length_b   1.000
_cell.length_c   1.000
_cell.angle_alpha   90.00
_cell.angle_beta   90.00
_cell.angle_gamma   90.00
#
_symmetry.space_group_name_H-M   'P 1'
#
loop_
_entity.id
_entity.type
_entity.pdbx_description
1 polymer ?
#
loop_
_entity_poly.entity_id
_entity_poly.type
_entity_poly.pdbx_seq_one_letter_code
_entity_poly.pdbx_strand_id
1 'polypeptide(L)'
;QESRGLGDVYKRQGIQFVSETDTEVVAQMLEYYDKGDILETIEKVISKVEGSYALGIISADHPDCIYAVRKDSPLIIGIGQGENFIASDIPAILSKTREICRLKDNEIAELTRDGVKFYNADGEPVEKEIEHIEWDIEAAEKGGYPHFMLKEINEEPAAITATVSPRVENGLPELRIPELTDEKLRSIGTVHLVGCGTAMHAGMVGKAAIETLARVPAEV
;
A
#
# COMPACT_ATOMS: atom_id res chain seq x y z
N GLN A 1 -16.68 0.44 -0.41
CA GLN A 1 -18.10 0.67 -0.77
C GLN A 1 -18.39 0.40 -2.26
N GLU A 2 -17.44 0.64 -3.14
CA GLU A 2 -17.61 0.46 -4.59
C GLU A 2 -17.46 -1.02 -5.01
N SER A 3 -16.59 -1.78 -4.36
CA SER A 3 -16.50 -3.23 -4.55
C SER A 3 -17.79 -3.98 -4.16
N ARG A 4 -18.56 -3.46 -3.19
CA ARG A 4 -19.87 -4.01 -2.85
C ARG A 4 -20.87 -3.88 -4.01
N GLY A 5 -20.80 -2.81 -4.78
CA GLY A 5 -21.63 -2.62 -5.97
C GLY A 5 -21.34 -3.66 -7.05
N LEU A 6 -20.06 -3.98 -7.30
CA LEU A 6 -19.67 -5.04 -8.23
C LEU A 6 -20.16 -6.42 -7.76
N GLY A 7 -19.96 -6.77 -6.49
CA GLY A 7 -20.44 -8.02 -5.92
C GLY A 7 -21.95 -8.22 -6.11
N ASP A 8 -22.76 -7.17 -5.94
CA ASP A 8 -24.19 -7.22 -6.17
C ASP A 8 -24.57 -7.46 -7.64
N VAL A 9 -23.79 -6.91 -8.59
CA VAL A 9 -23.96 -7.17 -10.03
C VAL A 9 -23.73 -8.65 -10.34
N TYR A 10 -22.65 -9.23 -9.83
CA TYR A 10 -22.32 -10.64 -10.08
C TYR A 10 -23.28 -11.61 -9.36
N LYS A 11 -23.74 -11.29 -8.15
CA LYS A 11 -24.81 -12.03 -7.46
C LYS A 11 -26.11 -12.08 -8.28
N ARG A 12 -26.50 -10.97 -8.91
CA ARG A 12 -27.66 -10.91 -9.79
C ARG A 12 -27.51 -11.75 -11.06
N GLN A 13 -26.28 -12.02 -11.47
CA GLN A 13 -25.94 -12.91 -12.59
C GLN A 13 -25.89 -14.39 -12.20
N GLY A 14 -26.19 -14.72 -10.93
CA GLY A 14 -26.26 -16.09 -10.43
C GLY A 14 -24.96 -16.61 -9.84
N ILE A 15 -23.94 -15.78 -9.69
CA ILE A 15 -22.68 -16.18 -9.05
C ILE A 15 -22.92 -16.27 -7.54
N GLN A 16 -22.56 -17.40 -6.96
CA GLN A 16 -22.68 -17.65 -5.52
C GLN A 16 -21.39 -17.23 -4.79
N PHE A 17 -21.56 -16.36 -3.80
CA PHE A 17 -20.48 -15.94 -2.91
C PHE A 17 -20.56 -16.78 -1.63
N VAL A 18 -19.41 -17.22 -1.13
CA VAL A 18 -19.31 -18.06 0.07
C VAL A 18 -18.80 -17.30 1.29
N SER A 19 -18.28 -16.10 1.10
CA SER A 19 -17.78 -15.23 2.17
C SER A 19 -18.49 -13.87 2.19
N GLU A 20 -18.25 -13.11 3.25
CA GLU A 20 -18.71 -11.72 3.38
C GLU A 20 -17.63 -10.69 2.98
N THR A 21 -16.45 -11.16 2.54
CA THR A 21 -15.36 -10.30 2.15
C THR A 21 -15.58 -9.68 0.77
N ASP A 22 -15.23 -8.43 0.62
CA ASP A 22 -15.28 -7.73 -0.67
C ASP A 22 -14.25 -8.28 -1.67
N THR A 23 -13.13 -8.81 -1.18
CA THR A 23 -12.09 -9.41 -2.00
C THR A 23 -12.55 -10.66 -2.76
N GLU A 24 -13.57 -11.37 -2.29
CA GLU A 24 -14.11 -12.53 -3.00
C GLU A 24 -14.61 -12.16 -4.41
N VAL A 25 -15.08 -10.92 -4.61
CA VAL A 25 -15.53 -10.49 -5.93
C VAL A 25 -14.43 -10.61 -6.97
N VAL A 26 -13.18 -10.36 -6.59
CA VAL A 26 -12.02 -10.48 -7.50
C VAL A 26 -11.81 -11.94 -7.92
N ALA A 27 -11.87 -12.88 -6.98
CA ALA A 27 -11.75 -14.31 -7.27
C ALA A 27 -12.87 -14.79 -8.20
N GLN A 28 -14.12 -14.38 -7.93
CA GLN A 28 -15.27 -14.70 -8.76
C GLN A 28 -15.19 -14.07 -10.16
N MET A 29 -14.62 -12.87 -10.28
CA MET A 29 -14.40 -12.22 -11.57
C MET A 29 -13.30 -12.92 -12.36
N LEU A 30 -12.22 -13.35 -11.73
CA LEU A 30 -11.17 -14.13 -12.36
C LEU A 30 -11.74 -15.41 -12.97
N GLU A 31 -12.48 -16.18 -12.20
CA GLU A 31 -13.16 -17.40 -12.68
C GLU A 31 -14.14 -17.10 -13.83
N TYR A 32 -14.94 -16.04 -13.70
CA TYR A 32 -15.95 -15.68 -14.71
C TYR A 32 -15.36 -15.24 -16.05
N TYR A 33 -14.20 -14.56 -16.04
CA TYR A 33 -13.55 -14.03 -17.23
C TYR A 33 -12.48 -14.96 -17.79
N ASP A 34 -12.10 -16.00 -17.07
CA ASP A 34 -11.08 -16.93 -17.52
C ASP A 34 -11.50 -17.62 -18.85
N LYS A 35 -10.59 -17.55 -19.81
CA LYS A 35 -10.69 -18.20 -21.13
C LYS A 35 -9.44 -18.99 -21.48
N GLY A 36 -8.60 -19.28 -20.46
CA GLY A 36 -7.35 -20.01 -20.62
C GLY A 36 -6.10 -19.12 -20.75
N ASP A 37 -6.26 -17.79 -20.71
CA ASP A 37 -5.14 -16.84 -20.56
C ASP A 37 -5.32 -16.05 -19.27
N ILE A 38 -4.51 -16.39 -18.29
CA ILE A 38 -4.61 -15.78 -16.94
C ILE A 38 -4.17 -14.32 -16.93
N LEU A 39 -3.21 -13.91 -17.76
CA LEU A 39 -2.77 -12.52 -17.83
C LEU A 39 -3.88 -11.64 -18.42
N GLU A 40 -4.45 -12.02 -19.56
CA GLU A 40 -5.60 -11.33 -20.16
C GLU A 40 -6.78 -11.27 -19.17
N THR A 41 -6.96 -12.34 -18.41
CA THR A 41 -8.01 -12.40 -17.37
C THR A 41 -7.76 -11.40 -16.26
N ILE A 42 -6.54 -11.33 -15.72
CA ILE A 42 -6.16 -10.38 -14.66
C ILE A 42 -6.33 -8.94 -15.17
N GLU A 43 -5.82 -8.61 -16.34
CA GLU A 43 -5.97 -7.28 -16.97
C GLU A 43 -7.44 -6.87 -17.06
N LYS A 44 -8.28 -7.75 -17.53
CA LYS A 44 -9.71 -7.49 -17.64
C LYS A 44 -10.39 -7.30 -16.29
N VAL A 45 -9.97 -8.01 -15.27
CA VAL A 45 -10.50 -7.86 -13.91
C VAL A 45 -10.06 -6.53 -13.32
N ILE A 46 -8.76 -6.20 -13.35
CA ILE A 46 -8.25 -4.96 -12.77
C ILE A 46 -8.78 -3.71 -13.48
N SER A 47 -9.12 -3.81 -14.77
CA SER A 47 -9.77 -2.70 -15.51
C SER A 47 -11.18 -2.36 -14.99
N LYS A 48 -11.79 -3.25 -14.19
CA LYS A 48 -13.15 -3.11 -13.66
C LYS A 48 -13.19 -2.88 -12.15
N VAL A 49 -12.10 -3.24 -11.47
CA VAL A 49 -12.00 -3.06 -10.00
C VAL A 49 -11.61 -1.62 -9.71
N GLU A 50 -12.42 -0.95 -8.91
CA GLU A 50 -12.17 0.40 -8.42
C GLU A 50 -11.65 0.36 -6.97
N GLY A 51 -10.95 1.42 -6.55
CA GLY A 51 -10.36 1.52 -5.21
C GLY A 51 -8.92 1.01 -5.14
N SER A 52 -8.40 0.95 -3.91
CA SER A 52 -7.02 0.54 -3.61
C SER A 52 -6.96 -0.95 -3.35
N TYR A 53 -5.99 -1.62 -3.93
CA TYR A 53 -5.77 -3.06 -3.72
C TYR A 53 -4.29 -3.46 -3.86
N ALA A 54 -3.96 -4.57 -3.21
CA ALA A 54 -2.73 -5.33 -3.42
C ALA A 54 -3.12 -6.82 -3.40
N LEU A 55 -2.99 -7.47 -4.53
CA LEU A 55 -3.49 -8.83 -4.74
C LEU A 55 -2.32 -9.80 -5.00
N GLY A 56 -2.36 -10.93 -4.33
CA GLY A 56 -1.61 -12.13 -4.69
C GLY A 56 -2.61 -13.16 -5.21
N ILE A 57 -2.43 -13.61 -6.44
CA ILE A 57 -3.36 -14.49 -7.15
C ILE A 57 -2.67 -15.82 -7.41
N ILE A 58 -3.33 -16.91 -7.06
CA ILE A 58 -2.94 -18.28 -7.40
C ILE A 58 -4.06 -18.92 -8.23
N SER A 59 -3.69 -19.74 -9.20
CA SER A 59 -4.62 -20.48 -10.02
C SER A 59 -4.31 -21.97 -10.00
N ALA A 60 -5.35 -22.81 -9.99
CA ALA A 60 -5.20 -24.25 -10.09
C ALA A 60 -4.60 -24.68 -11.43
N ASP A 61 -4.84 -23.92 -12.50
CA ASP A 61 -4.32 -24.19 -13.83
C ASP A 61 -2.86 -23.75 -14.01
N HIS A 62 -2.36 -22.90 -13.08
CA HIS A 62 -0.99 -22.40 -13.04
C HIS A 62 -0.37 -22.58 -11.65
N PRO A 63 -0.23 -23.84 -11.15
CA PRO A 63 0.14 -24.12 -9.77
C PRO A 63 1.57 -23.68 -9.39
N ASP A 64 2.43 -23.47 -10.36
CA ASP A 64 3.83 -23.07 -10.17
C ASP A 64 4.02 -21.54 -10.24
N CYS A 65 2.94 -20.79 -10.38
CA CYS A 65 2.96 -19.33 -10.51
C CYS A 65 2.17 -18.63 -9.40
N ILE A 66 2.68 -17.47 -8.98
CA ILE A 66 1.91 -16.47 -8.24
C ILE A 66 1.86 -15.22 -9.12
N TYR A 67 0.69 -14.65 -9.28
CA TYR A 67 0.54 -13.35 -9.93
C TYR A 67 0.33 -12.29 -8.86
N ALA A 68 0.99 -11.15 -9.02
CA ALA A 68 0.88 -10.04 -8.08
C ALA A 68 0.51 -8.77 -8.84
N VAL A 69 -0.46 -8.02 -8.34
CA VAL A 69 -0.90 -6.75 -8.93
C VAL A 69 -1.35 -5.80 -7.84
N ARG A 70 -1.11 -4.50 -8.03
CA ARG A 70 -1.49 -3.49 -7.06
C ARG A 70 -2.07 -2.24 -7.71
N LYS A 71 -2.83 -1.49 -6.93
CA LYS A 71 -3.23 -0.11 -7.20
C LYS A 71 -3.34 0.65 -5.88
N ASP A 72 -2.63 1.77 -5.74
CA ASP A 72 -2.58 2.66 -4.56
C ASP A 72 -2.10 2.00 -3.24
N SER A 73 -2.25 0.68 -3.08
CA SER A 73 -1.78 -0.07 -1.91
C SER A 73 -0.33 -0.55 -2.09
N PRO A 74 0.49 -0.65 -1.02
CA PRO A 74 1.86 -1.10 -1.13
C PRO A 74 1.94 -2.59 -1.49
N LEU A 75 2.78 -2.93 -2.46
CA LEU A 75 3.16 -4.29 -2.82
C LEU A 75 4.55 -4.27 -3.45
N ILE A 76 5.43 -5.11 -2.95
CA ILE A 76 6.78 -5.30 -3.44
C ILE A 76 7.01 -6.75 -3.84
N ILE A 77 7.91 -6.93 -4.78
CA ILE A 77 8.37 -8.23 -5.24
C ILE A 77 9.80 -8.42 -4.75
N GLY A 78 10.04 -9.47 -3.96
CA GLY A 78 11.38 -9.88 -3.57
C GLY A 78 11.91 -10.94 -4.51
N ILE A 79 13.13 -10.75 -5.00
CA ILE A 79 13.82 -11.68 -5.90
C ILE A 79 14.83 -12.47 -5.10
N GLY A 80 14.63 -13.77 -5.04
CA GLY A 80 15.49 -14.71 -4.33
C GLY A 80 16.21 -15.69 -5.25
N GLN A 81 16.88 -16.67 -4.65
CA GLN A 81 17.53 -17.78 -5.36
C GLN A 81 16.69 -19.05 -5.24
N GLY A 82 16.01 -19.43 -6.32
CA GLY A 82 15.12 -20.58 -6.32
C GLY A 82 13.80 -20.35 -5.56
N GLU A 83 13.51 -19.12 -5.20
CA GLU A 83 12.24 -18.67 -4.60
C GLU A 83 12.07 -17.17 -4.82
N ASN A 84 10.83 -16.70 -4.95
CA ASN A 84 10.50 -15.29 -5.07
C ASN A 84 9.35 -14.94 -4.12
N PHE A 85 9.21 -13.67 -3.76
CA PHE A 85 8.34 -13.25 -2.67
C PHE A 85 7.42 -12.09 -3.10
N ILE A 86 6.24 -12.05 -2.50
CA ILE A 86 5.39 -10.86 -2.47
C ILE A 86 5.22 -10.40 -1.02
N ALA A 87 5.27 -9.10 -0.79
CA ALA A 87 5.04 -8.53 0.53
C ALA A 87 4.49 -7.11 0.43
N SER A 88 3.83 -6.65 1.48
CA SER A 88 3.37 -5.26 1.59
C SER A 88 4.51 -4.30 1.94
N ASP A 89 5.57 -4.79 2.62
CA ASP A 89 6.71 -3.98 3.03
C ASP A 89 8.05 -4.76 2.98
N ILE A 90 9.14 -4.01 3.00
CA ILE A 90 10.50 -4.55 2.90
C ILE A 90 10.90 -5.39 4.13
N PRO A 91 10.63 -4.96 5.38
CA PRO A 91 11.01 -5.73 6.56
C PRO A 91 10.50 -7.17 6.56
N ALA A 92 9.34 -7.42 5.95
CA ALA A 92 8.73 -8.75 5.90
C ALA A 92 9.58 -9.78 5.14
N ILE A 93 10.36 -9.34 4.14
CA ILE A 93 11.16 -10.22 3.28
C ILE A 93 12.68 -10.02 3.40
N LEU A 94 13.10 -9.02 4.18
CA LEU A 94 14.51 -8.63 4.27
C LEU A 94 15.44 -9.76 4.76
N SER A 95 14.91 -10.69 5.58
CA SER A 95 15.63 -11.89 6.01
C SER A 95 15.82 -12.95 4.92
N LYS A 96 15.11 -12.81 3.79
CA LYS A 96 15.11 -13.75 2.67
C LYS A 96 15.86 -13.20 1.46
N THR A 97 15.61 -11.94 1.13
CA THR A 97 16.27 -11.26 0.02
C THR A 97 16.38 -9.76 0.27
N ARG A 98 17.43 -9.17 -0.31
CA ARG A 98 17.63 -7.73 -0.36
C ARG A 98 17.34 -7.15 -1.75
N GLU A 99 17.10 -8.01 -2.73
CA GLU A 99 16.81 -7.64 -4.09
C GLU A 99 15.29 -7.50 -4.25
N ILE A 100 14.82 -6.30 -4.54
CA ILE A 100 13.39 -6.03 -4.67
C ILE A 100 13.06 -5.31 -5.97
N CYS A 101 11.82 -5.48 -6.40
CA CYS A 101 11.18 -4.64 -7.41
C CYS A 101 9.90 -4.02 -6.86
N ARG A 102 9.66 -2.76 -7.19
CA ARG A 102 8.41 -2.07 -6.87
C ARG A 102 7.49 -2.08 -8.07
N LEU A 103 6.27 -2.57 -7.88
CA LEU A 103 5.23 -2.48 -8.89
C LEU A 103 4.66 -1.05 -8.92
N LYS A 104 4.43 -0.53 -10.11
CA LYS A 104 3.57 0.63 -10.33
C LYS A 104 2.11 0.18 -10.29
N ASP A 105 1.19 1.13 -10.27
CA ASP A 105 -0.23 0.82 -10.29
C ASP A 105 -0.62 0.07 -11.57
N ASN A 106 -1.37 -1.01 -11.38
CA ASN A 106 -1.85 -1.91 -12.44
C ASN A 106 -0.74 -2.67 -13.20
N GLU A 107 0.52 -2.60 -12.79
CA GLU A 107 1.53 -3.53 -13.28
C GLU A 107 1.29 -4.91 -12.66
N ILE A 108 1.52 -5.95 -13.45
CA ILE A 108 1.38 -7.34 -13.05
C ILE A 108 2.77 -7.97 -12.96
N ALA A 109 3.05 -8.69 -11.88
CA ALA A 109 4.21 -9.57 -11.78
C ALA A 109 3.75 -11.03 -11.84
N GLU A 110 4.41 -11.82 -12.68
CA GLU A 110 4.31 -13.28 -12.75
C GLU A 110 5.53 -13.85 -12.06
N LEU A 111 5.33 -14.42 -10.88
CA LEU A 111 6.40 -15.01 -10.08
C LEU A 111 6.39 -16.53 -10.25
N THR A 112 7.51 -17.08 -10.66
CA THR A 112 7.78 -18.52 -10.60
C THR A 112 8.91 -18.77 -9.63
N ARG A 113 9.25 -20.02 -9.41
CA ARG A 113 10.41 -20.40 -8.63
C ARG A 113 11.73 -19.89 -9.23
N ASP A 114 11.80 -19.85 -10.56
CA ASP A 114 13.04 -19.60 -11.31
C ASP A 114 13.22 -18.13 -11.70
N GLY A 115 12.20 -17.30 -11.55
CA GLY A 115 12.28 -15.88 -11.90
C GLY A 115 10.96 -15.13 -11.85
N VAL A 116 11.03 -13.86 -12.18
CA VAL A 116 9.88 -12.96 -12.20
C VAL A 116 9.81 -12.25 -13.55
N LYS A 117 8.63 -12.22 -14.14
CA LYS A 117 8.33 -11.39 -15.30
C LYS A 117 7.36 -10.29 -14.90
N PHE A 118 7.47 -9.16 -15.57
CA PHE A 118 6.62 -8.00 -15.30
C PHE A 118 5.91 -7.57 -16.57
N TYR A 119 4.67 -7.11 -16.39
CA TYR A 119 3.81 -6.64 -17.48
C TYR A 119 3.19 -5.30 -17.05
N ASN A 120 2.96 -4.42 -18.03
CA ASN A 120 2.21 -3.20 -17.82
C ASN A 120 0.68 -3.48 -17.74
N ALA A 121 -0.12 -2.43 -17.58
CA ALA A 121 -1.58 -2.54 -17.52
C ALA A 121 -2.23 -3.05 -18.83
N ASP A 122 -1.50 -3.04 -19.93
CA ASP A 122 -1.96 -3.50 -21.25
C ASP A 122 -1.39 -4.90 -21.59
N GLY A 123 -0.78 -5.60 -20.61
CA GLY A 123 -0.20 -6.93 -20.75
C GLY A 123 1.11 -7.00 -21.53
N GLU A 124 1.72 -5.86 -21.84
CA GLU A 124 3.00 -5.84 -22.53
C GLU A 124 4.14 -6.08 -21.54
N PRO A 125 5.11 -6.94 -21.89
CA PRO A 125 6.28 -7.16 -21.04
C PRO A 125 7.06 -5.87 -20.77
N VAL A 126 7.47 -5.66 -19.52
CA VAL A 126 8.30 -4.52 -19.11
C VAL A 126 9.52 -5.00 -18.34
N GLU A 127 10.65 -4.34 -18.57
CA GLU A 127 11.83 -4.54 -17.75
C GLU A 127 11.75 -3.67 -16.48
N LYS A 128 12.19 -4.23 -15.37
CA LYS A 128 12.22 -3.54 -14.07
C LYS A 128 13.63 -3.45 -13.55
N GLU A 129 13.93 -2.33 -12.96
CA GLU A 129 15.16 -2.16 -12.20
C GLU A 129 15.04 -2.91 -10.86
N ILE A 130 16.08 -3.66 -10.52
CA ILE A 130 16.20 -4.34 -9.23
C ILE A 130 16.86 -3.36 -8.25
N GLU A 131 16.17 -3.05 -7.19
CA GLU A 131 16.65 -2.21 -6.10
C GLU A 131 17.32 -3.09 -5.05
N HIS A 132 18.57 -2.81 -4.69
CA HIS A 132 19.26 -3.46 -3.58
C HIS A 132 19.03 -2.70 -2.28
N ILE A 133 18.52 -3.38 -1.26
CA ILE A 133 18.21 -2.78 0.04
C ILE A 133 19.41 -2.89 0.98
N GLU A 134 20.02 -1.75 1.29
CA GLU A 134 21.18 -1.66 2.19
C GLU A 134 20.80 -1.55 3.68
N TRP A 135 19.51 -1.59 4.01
CA TRP A 135 19.06 -1.41 5.39
C TRP A 135 19.68 -2.43 6.34
N ASP A 136 20.02 -1.94 7.53
CA ASP A 136 20.47 -2.81 8.61
C ASP A 136 19.29 -3.68 9.09
N ILE A 137 19.51 -5.00 9.08
CA ILE A 137 18.52 -5.97 9.57
C ILE A 137 18.18 -5.70 11.04
N GLU A 138 19.16 -5.29 11.86
CA GLU A 138 18.93 -4.96 13.27
C GLU A 138 17.96 -3.78 13.44
N ALA A 139 18.01 -2.80 12.53
CA ALA A 139 17.06 -1.68 12.53
C ALA A 139 15.64 -2.11 12.13
N ALA A 140 15.50 -3.11 11.26
CA ALA A 140 14.21 -3.68 10.84
C ALA A 140 13.66 -4.71 11.85
N GLU A 141 14.49 -5.20 12.77
CA GLU A 141 14.09 -6.12 13.83
C GLU A 141 13.56 -5.39 15.07
N LYS A 142 13.08 -6.15 16.05
CA LYS A 142 12.51 -5.59 17.30
C LYS A 142 13.54 -4.85 18.17
N GLY A 143 14.85 -4.90 17.86
CA GLY A 143 15.89 -4.19 18.60
C GLY A 143 15.94 -4.51 20.10
N GLY A 144 15.69 -5.78 20.47
CA GLY A 144 15.64 -6.26 21.86
C GLY A 144 14.29 -6.04 22.57
N TYR A 145 13.31 -5.40 21.92
CA TYR A 145 11.97 -5.26 22.47
C TYR A 145 11.12 -6.52 22.23
N PRO A 146 10.21 -6.88 23.14
CA PRO A 146 9.32 -8.04 22.97
C PRO A 146 8.29 -7.82 21.85
N HIS A 147 7.91 -6.55 21.56
CA HIS A 147 6.92 -6.17 20.59
C HIS A 147 7.37 -4.97 19.76
N PHE A 148 7.02 -4.90 18.48
CA PHE A 148 7.30 -3.75 17.61
C PHE A 148 6.68 -2.46 18.14
N MET A 149 5.45 -2.50 18.61
CA MET A 149 4.79 -1.32 19.18
C MET A 149 5.59 -0.73 20.35
N LEU A 150 6.18 -1.55 21.22
CA LEU A 150 6.99 -1.06 22.32
C LEU A 150 8.30 -0.42 21.83
N LYS A 151 8.92 -0.98 20.79
CA LYS A 151 10.05 -0.37 20.10
C LYS A 151 9.66 1.00 19.54
N GLU A 152 8.58 1.07 18.77
CA GLU A 152 8.08 2.30 18.14
C GLU A 152 7.77 3.39 19.16
N ILE A 153 7.12 3.05 20.28
CA ILE A 153 6.88 4.00 21.39
C ILE A 153 8.19 4.59 21.93
N ASN A 154 9.23 3.76 22.05
CA ASN A 154 10.53 4.24 22.52
C ASN A 154 11.31 5.03 21.46
N GLU A 155 11.02 4.85 20.19
CA GLU A 155 11.59 5.59 19.08
C GLU A 155 10.88 6.93 18.80
N GLU A 156 9.66 7.14 19.31
CA GLU A 156 8.87 8.37 19.07
C GLU A 156 9.65 9.68 19.34
N PRO A 157 10.42 9.84 20.43
CA PRO A 157 11.17 11.07 20.65
C PRO A 157 12.17 11.39 19.54
N ALA A 158 12.86 10.36 19.04
CA ALA A 158 13.80 10.50 17.94
C ALA A 158 13.09 10.77 16.61
N ALA A 159 11.98 10.07 16.35
CA ALA A 159 11.16 10.23 15.14
C ALA A 159 10.52 11.64 15.09
N ILE A 160 10.00 12.14 16.21
CA ILE A 160 9.45 13.49 16.30
C ILE A 160 10.56 14.52 16.04
N THR A 161 11.72 14.35 16.67
CA THR A 161 12.87 15.25 16.46
C THR A 161 13.29 15.27 14.99
N ALA A 162 13.45 14.11 14.37
CA ALA A 162 13.83 14.00 12.96
C ALA A 162 12.76 14.59 12.02
N THR A 163 11.49 14.52 12.40
CA THR A 163 10.39 15.08 11.62
C THR A 163 10.27 16.59 11.76
N VAL A 164 10.37 17.11 12.98
CA VAL A 164 10.11 18.52 13.28
C VAL A 164 11.34 19.39 13.02
N SER A 165 12.55 18.96 13.42
CA SER A 165 13.75 19.80 13.33
C SER A 165 14.04 20.35 11.93
N PRO A 166 13.91 19.60 10.83
CA PRO A 166 14.13 20.12 9.48
C PRO A 166 13.05 21.12 9.02
N ARG A 167 11.94 21.19 9.76
CA ARG A 167 10.77 22.04 9.45
C ARG A 167 10.63 23.22 10.38
N VAL A 168 11.68 23.53 11.13
CA VAL A 168 11.75 24.69 12.01
C VAL A 168 13.01 25.49 11.67
N GLU A 169 12.85 26.75 11.28
CA GLU A 169 13.95 27.67 11.01
C GLU A 169 13.76 28.93 11.89
N ASN A 170 14.80 29.33 12.60
CA ASN A 170 14.76 30.47 13.53
C ASN A 170 13.61 30.43 14.55
N GLY A 171 13.21 29.21 14.96
CA GLY A 171 12.10 29.01 15.91
C GLY A 171 10.69 29.15 15.30
N LEU A 172 10.59 29.28 13.99
CA LEU A 172 9.32 29.35 13.26
C LEU A 172 9.15 28.14 12.35
N PRO A 173 7.91 27.69 12.11
CA PRO A 173 7.64 26.61 11.17
C PRO A 173 8.05 26.98 9.74
N GLU A 174 8.79 26.09 9.07
CA GLU A 174 9.17 26.18 7.69
C GLU A 174 8.79 24.88 6.97
N LEU A 175 7.61 24.85 6.38
CA LEU A 175 7.04 23.62 5.81
C LEU A 175 7.63 23.26 4.46
N ARG A 176 8.23 24.23 3.76
CA ARG A 176 8.78 24.08 2.40
C ARG A 176 7.77 23.55 1.39
N ILE A 177 6.52 23.98 1.53
CA ILE A 177 5.41 23.69 0.63
C ILE A 177 5.06 24.99 -0.07
N PRO A 178 5.49 25.20 -1.33
CA PRO A 178 5.31 26.46 -2.04
C PRO A 178 3.86 26.91 -2.18
N GLU A 179 2.93 25.94 -2.21
CA GLU A 179 1.50 26.18 -2.35
C GLU A 179 0.83 26.71 -1.07
N LEU A 180 1.47 26.52 0.10
CA LEU A 180 0.99 27.02 1.39
C LEU A 180 1.56 28.40 1.69
N THR A 181 1.13 29.39 0.91
CA THR A 181 1.46 30.79 1.19
C THR A 181 0.75 31.29 2.45
N ASP A 182 1.27 32.37 3.06
CA ASP A 182 0.65 33.02 4.20
C ASP A 182 -0.81 33.44 3.93
N GLU A 183 -1.10 33.89 2.71
CA GLU A 183 -2.46 34.26 2.29
C GLU A 183 -3.36 33.01 2.27
N LYS A 184 -2.86 31.91 1.71
CA LYS A 184 -3.60 30.65 1.68
C LYS A 184 -3.86 30.12 3.09
N LEU A 185 -2.86 30.14 3.96
CA LEU A 185 -3.00 29.71 5.35
C LEU A 185 -4.04 30.53 6.11
N ARG A 186 -4.07 31.86 5.92
CA ARG A 186 -5.07 32.74 6.54
C ARG A 186 -6.48 32.55 5.97
N SER A 187 -6.62 31.98 4.78
CA SER A 187 -7.92 31.72 4.14
C SER A 187 -8.54 30.39 4.56
N ILE A 188 -7.85 29.55 5.32
CA ILE A 188 -8.34 28.24 5.74
C ILE A 188 -9.49 28.43 6.73
N GLY A 189 -10.67 27.94 6.38
CA GLY A 189 -11.87 27.99 7.23
C GLY A 189 -12.07 26.73 8.05
N THR A 190 -11.56 25.58 7.61
CA THR A 190 -11.68 24.28 8.31
C THR A 190 -10.49 23.39 7.94
N VAL A 191 -10.03 22.59 8.89
CA VAL A 191 -8.99 21.59 8.68
C VAL A 191 -9.57 20.19 8.87
N HIS A 192 -9.36 19.31 7.90
CA HIS A 192 -9.74 17.90 8.01
C HIS A 192 -8.49 17.04 8.18
N LEU A 193 -8.48 16.23 9.25
CA LEU A 193 -7.40 15.31 9.60
C LEU A 193 -7.89 13.89 9.33
N VAL A 194 -7.36 13.25 8.28
CA VAL A 194 -7.83 11.94 7.84
C VAL A 194 -6.80 10.88 8.19
N GLY A 195 -7.23 9.83 8.89
CA GLY A 195 -6.38 8.71 9.27
C GLY A 195 -7.18 7.61 9.95
N CYS A 196 -6.54 6.48 10.18
CA CYS A 196 -7.10 5.37 10.97
C CYS A 196 -6.06 4.89 12.00
N GLY A 197 -6.51 4.15 13.00
CA GLY A 197 -5.64 3.63 14.07
C GLY A 197 -4.93 4.75 14.83
N THR A 198 -3.65 4.59 15.07
CA THR A 198 -2.83 5.56 15.82
C THR A 198 -2.67 6.90 15.10
N ALA A 199 -2.72 6.92 13.77
CA ALA A 199 -2.72 8.16 12.99
C ALA A 199 -3.98 9.00 13.26
N MET A 200 -5.16 8.36 13.40
CA MET A 200 -6.39 9.04 13.80
C MET A 200 -6.25 9.63 15.21
N HIS A 201 -5.67 8.90 16.17
CA HIS A 201 -5.45 9.39 17.53
C HIS A 201 -4.52 10.62 17.54
N ALA A 202 -3.46 10.61 16.73
CA ALA A 202 -2.62 11.79 16.53
C ALA A 202 -3.42 12.96 15.93
N GLY A 203 -4.32 12.67 14.98
CA GLY A 203 -5.26 13.63 14.41
C GLY A 203 -6.17 14.27 15.47
N MET A 204 -6.68 13.49 16.42
CA MET A 204 -7.50 14.02 17.54
C MET A 204 -6.72 15.01 18.41
N VAL A 205 -5.44 14.73 18.68
CA VAL A 205 -4.56 15.69 19.40
C VAL A 205 -4.31 16.92 18.54
N GLY A 206 -4.06 16.73 17.23
CA GLY A 206 -3.89 17.81 16.27
C GLY A 206 -5.14 18.71 16.17
N LYS A 207 -6.34 18.13 16.16
CA LYS A 207 -7.60 18.87 16.22
C LYS A 207 -7.65 19.79 17.42
N ALA A 208 -7.42 19.24 18.62
CA ALA A 208 -7.45 20.03 19.86
C ALA A 208 -6.43 21.19 19.83
N ALA A 209 -5.24 20.95 19.29
CA ALA A 209 -4.21 21.98 19.15
C ALA A 209 -4.62 23.08 18.14
N ILE A 210 -5.12 22.71 16.96
CA ILE A 210 -5.56 23.65 15.92
C ILE A 210 -6.72 24.52 16.43
N GLU A 211 -7.75 23.91 17.00
CA GLU A 211 -8.91 24.64 17.52
C GLU A 211 -8.53 25.58 18.67
N THR A 212 -7.59 25.16 19.55
CA THR A 212 -7.17 25.98 20.69
C THR A 212 -6.25 27.13 20.28
N LEU A 213 -5.25 26.84 19.43
CA LEU A 213 -4.19 27.80 19.11
C LEU A 213 -4.51 28.66 17.89
N ALA A 214 -4.99 28.05 16.81
CA ALA A 214 -5.32 28.76 15.59
C ALA A 214 -6.77 29.26 15.55
N ARG A 215 -7.66 28.72 16.40
CA ARG A 215 -9.10 28.99 16.43
C ARG A 215 -9.78 28.71 15.08
N VAL A 216 -9.28 27.74 14.38
CA VAL A 216 -9.84 27.23 13.13
C VAL A 216 -10.54 25.90 13.44
N PRO A 217 -11.80 25.69 13.04
CA PRO A 217 -12.47 24.40 13.21
C PRO A 217 -11.68 23.28 12.57
N ALA A 218 -11.60 22.14 13.26
CA ALA A 218 -10.95 20.93 12.76
C ALA A 218 -11.84 19.71 12.94
N GLU A 219 -11.77 18.77 12.00
CA GLU A 219 -12.49 17.48 12.04
C GLU A 219 -11.52 16.33 11.83
N VAL A 220 -11.82 15.17 12.45
CA VAL A 220 -11.01 13.94 12.37
C VAL A 220 -11.85 12.83 11.81
#